data_4ca26723784b3e45f05a9933ed70eeeb
#
_entry.id   4ca26723784b3e45f05a9933ed70eeeb
#
_cell.length_a   1.000
_cell.length_b   1.000
_cell.length_c   1.000
_cell.angle_alpha   90.00
_cell.angle_beta   90.00
_cell.angle_gamma   90.00
#
_symmetry.space_group_name_H-M   'P 1'
#
loop_
_entity.id
_entity.type
_entity.pdbx_description
1 polymer ?
#
loop_
_entity_poly.entity_id
_entity_poly.type
_entity_poly.pdbx_seq_one_letter_code
_entity_poly.pdbx_strand_id
1 'polypeptide(L)'
;MENLQAFHARVDGFQWDSLPHEGPFTTKPLLVEKVAPDGRLRPFFGNTMIFDLPQEVQLQIAAWQVRVHHRCSAMLAQPLEPATLHMTLHDLLNGVDASALAEPVRQTGEQAKTILAELRKEVRPIHLTSTLAFNMTGGSLCLGFAPDTEEDCAALMGMHARFQEVVALNYPLTPHVTLAYFKPGTYGEERVAQLAELLKEINVLPKVHITVDAACLHYYRFEDMNTYIRG
;
A
#
# COMPACT_ATOMS: atom_id res chain seq x y z
N MET A 1 19.62 -0.03 11.78
CA MET A 1 18.20 0.32 11.53
C MET A 1 18.17 1.68 10.86
N GLU A 2 17.31 1.90 9.88
CA GLU A 2 17.17 3.20 9.21
C GLU A 2 16.66 4.25 10.22
N ASN A 3 17.28 5.43 10.26
CA ASN A 3 16.81 6.54 11.09
C ASN A 3 15.76 7.38 10.35
N LEU A 4 15.06 8.27 11.07
CA LEU A 4 13.97 9.08 10.50
C LEU A 4 14.42 9.93 9.31
N GLN A 5 15.58 10.56 9.37
CA GLN A 5 16.11 11.39 8.30
C GLN A 5 16.36 10.57 7.02
N ALA A 6 17.00 9.41 7.16
CA ALA A 6 17.24 8.50 6.02
C ALA A 6 15.93 7.94 5.44
N PHE A 7 14.98 7.62 6.33
CA PHE A 7 13.63 7.18 5.95
C PHE A 7 12.93 8.23 5.08
N HIS A 8 12.85 9.49 5.56
CA HIS A 8 12.25 10.58 4.81
C HIS A 8 12.95 10.80 3.46
N ALA A 9 14.28 10.90 3.45
CA ALA A 9 15.03 11.12 2.21
C ALA A 9 14.75 10.03 1.16
N ARG A 10 14.63 8.77 1.57
CA ARG A 10 14.29 7.65 0.68
C ARG A 10 12.84 7.73 0.20
N VAL A 11 11.90 7.96 1.11
CA VAL A 11 10.47 7.99 0.78
C VAL A 11 10.15 9.19 -0.11
N ASP A 12 10.66 10.37 0.22
CA ASP A 12 10.46 11.59 -0.56
C ASP A 12 11.05 11.44 -1.97
N GLY A 13 12.28 10.94 -2.09
CA GLY A 13 12.92 10.69 -3.39
C GLY A 13 12.15 9.67 -4.25
N PHE A 14 11.57 8.65 -3.62
CA PHE A 14 10.76 7.65 -4.31
C PHE A 14 9.41 8.18 -4.79
N GLN A 15 8.79 9.09 -4.03
CA GLN A 15 7.45 9.60 -4.29
C GLN A 15 7.45 10.80 -5.24
N TRP A 16 8.47 11.66 -5.17
CA TRP A 16 8.52 12.94 -5.87
C TRP A 16 8.51 12.78 -7.39
N ASP A 17 9.34 11.89 -7.93
CA ASP A 17 9.50 11.64 -9.37
C ASP A 17 8.79 10.36 -9.82
N SER A 18 7.61 10.11 -9.29
CA SER A 18 6.90 8.86 -9.53
C SER A 18 6.21 8.76 -10.90
N LEU A 19 6.15 9.85 -11.67
CA LEU A 19 5.64 9.89 -13.04
C LEU A 19 6.73 10.37 -14.02
N PRO A 20 6.71 9.92 -15.28
CA PRO A 20 7.63 10.45 -16.28
C PRO A 20 7.37 11.94 -16.50
N HIS A 21 8.45 12.74 -16.62
CA HIS A 21 8.39 14.17 -16.93
C HIS A 21 7.94 14.43 -18.37
N GLU A 22 8.33 13.55 -19.29
CA GLU A 22 8.01 13.57 -20.71
C GLU A 22 7.73 12.16 -21.22
N GLY A 23 6.92 12.08 -22.27
CA GLY A 23 6.60 10.83 -22.92
C GLY A 23 5.49 10.00 -22.25
N PRO A 24 5.27 8.79 -22.75
CA PRO A 24 4.20 7.92 -22.27
C PRO A 24 4.57 7.27 -20.92
N PHE A 25 3.52 6.95 -20.14
CA PHE A 25 3.59 6.12 -18.95
C PHE A 25 3.12 4.70 -19.29
N THR A 26 3.95 3.70 -19.00
CA THR A 26 3.60 2.29 -19.15
C THR A 26 3.51 1.62 -17.77
N THR A 27 2.43 0.91 -17.53
CA THR A 27 2.23 0.16 -16.27
C THR A 27 3.20 -1.01 -16.16
N LYS A 28 3.51 -1.44 -14.93
CA LYS A 28 4.39 -2.59 -14.72
C LYS A 28 3.78 -3.87 -15.32
N PRO A 29 4.57 -4.75 -15.96
CA PRO A 29 4.08 -5.96 -16.62
C PRO A 29 3.25 -6.88 -15.71
N LEU A 30 3.68 -7.08 -14.46
CA LEU A 30 3.00 -7.96 -13.50
C LEU A 30 1.63 -7.43 -13.02
N LEU A 31 1.26 -6.20 -13.39
CA LEU A 31 -0.08 -5.68 -13.04
C LEU A 31 -1.21 -6.51 -13.65
N VAL A 32 -0.98 -7.16 -14.79
CA VAL A 32 -1.97 -8.05 -15.44
C VAL A 32 -2.39 -9.23 -14.57
N GLU A 33 -1.62 -9.59 -13.57
CA GLU A 33 -1.98 -10.64 -12.61
C GLU A 33 -3.10 -10.18 -11.67
N LYS A 34 -3.13 -8.88 -11.33
CA LYS A 34 -4.09 -8.26 -10.40
C LYS A 34 -5.28 -7.61 -11.10
N VAL A 35 -5.06 -7.08 -12.28
CA VAL A 35 -6.04 -6.27 -13.03
C VAL A 35 -6.13 -6.74 -14.49
N ALA A 36 -7.34 -7.00 -14.94
CA ALA A 36 -7.61 -7.30 -16.36
C ALA A 36 -7.49 -6.03 -17.22
N PRO A 37 -7.26 -6.14 -18.54
CA PRO A 37 -7.17 -4.98 -19.43
C PRO A 37 -8.41 -4.06 -19.41
N ASP A 38 -9.59 -4.61 -19.10
CA ASP A 38 -10.84 -3.87 -18.96
C ASP A 38 -10.98 -3.16 -17.60
N GLY A 39 -10.05 -3.38 -16.68
CA GLY A 39 -10.00 -2.76 -15.35
C GLY A 39 -10.68 -3.57 -14.24
N ARG A 40 -11.22 -4.76 -14.52
CA ARG A 40 -11.73 -5.64 -13.46
C ARG A 40 -10.58 -6.21 -12.65
N LEU A 41 -10.76 -6.33 -11.33
CA LEU A 41 -9.83 -7.05 -10.48
C LEU A 41 -9.87 -8.54 -10.80
N ARG A 42 -8.71 -9.18 -10.72
CA ARG A 42 -8.54 -10.61 -10.96
C ARG A 42 -8.34 -11.34 -9.66
N PRO A 43 -8.66 -12.65 -9.59
CA PRO A 43 -8.19 -13.50 -8.53
C PRO A 43 -6.67 -13.38 -8.39
N PHE A 44 -6.23 -12.99 -7.19
CA PHE A 44 -4.84 -12.84 -6.83
C PHE A 44 -4.71 -13.14 -5.34
N PHE A 45 -4.07 -14.22 -5.03
CA PHE A 45 -4.09 -14.83 -3.71
C PHE A 45 -2.82 -14.53 -2.93
N GLY A 46 -2.94 -14.54 -1.60
CA GLY A 46 -1.78 -14.39 -0.74
C GLY A 46 -2.11 -14.08 0.70
N ASN A 47 -1.10 -13.65 1.43
CA ASN A 47 -1.21 -13.20 2.81
C ASN A 47 -0.29 -12.02 3.09
N THR A 48 -0.64 -11.27 4.13
CA THR A 48 0.00 -9.99 4.43
C THR A 48 -0.28 -9.56 5.87
N MET A 49 0.57 -8.67 6.38
CA MET A 49 0.39 -8.00 7.66
C MET A 49 -0.09 -6.57 7.43
N ILE A 50 -1.29 -6.25 7.91
CA ILE A 50 -2.00 -5.00 7.64
C ILE A 50 -2.31 -4.28 8.95
N PHE A 51 -2.09 -2.97 8.98
CA PHE A 51 -2.73 -2.09 9.95
C PHE A 51 -4.15 -1.75 9.46
N ASP A 52 -5.15 -2.13 10.26
CA ASP A 52 -6.51 -1.65 10.07
C ASP A 52 -6.57 -0.16 10.38
N LEU A 53 -7.18 0.60 9.49
CA LEU A 53 -7.34 2.04 9.67
C LEU A 53 -8.67 2.36 10.36
N PRO A 54 -8.73 3.40 11.22
CA PRO A 54 -9.98 3.91 11.75
C PRO A 54 -10.97 4.28 10.63
N GLN A 55 -12.26 4.03 10.84
CA GLN A 55 -13.30 4.29 9.83
C GLN A 55 -13.30 5.74 9.34
N GLU A 56 -13.07 6.71 10.24
CA GLU A 56 -12.97 8.13 9.88
C GLU A 56 -11.83 8.41 8.89
N VAL A 57 -10.67 7.74 9.07
CA VAL A 57 -9.53 7.84 8.17
C VAL A 57 -9.86 7.17 6.83
N GLN A 58 -10.49 5.99 6.85
CA GLN A 58 -10.92 5.31 5.62
C GLN A 58 -11.89 6.20 4.81
N LEU A 59 -12.85 6.86 5.46
CA LEU A 59 -13.80 7.77 4.81
C LEU A 59 -13.10 9.02 4.23
N GLN A 60 -12.14 9.58 4.95
CA GLN A 60 -11.35 10.71 4.46
C GLN A 60 -10.57 10.33 3.19
N ILE A 61 -9.88 9.19 3.21
CA ILE A 61 -9.11 8.68 2.06
C ILE A 61 -10.05 8.28 0.91
N ALA A 62 -11.21 7.69 1.20
CA ALA A 62 -12.21 7.34 0.19
C ALA A 62 -12.73 8.57 -0.57
N ALA A 63 -12.85 9.73 0.08
CA ALA A 63 -13.21 10.98 -0.61
C ALA A 63 -12.14 11.38 -1.64
N TRP A 64 -10.87 11.13 -1.38
CA TRP A 64 -9.80 11.34 -2.38
C TRP A 64 -9.85 10.30 -3.49
N GLN A 65 -10.13 9.05 -3.16
CA GLN A 65 -10.33 7.97 -4.12
C GLN A 65 -11.44 8.30 -5.12
N VAL A 66 -12.59 8.83 -4.65
CA VAL A 66 -13.68 9.29 -5.53
C VAL A 66 -13.18 10.37 -6.50
N ARG A 67 -12.39 11.34 -6.02
CA ARG A 67 -11.81 12.40 -6.88
C ARG A 67 -10.85 11.81 -7.91
N VAL A 68 -10.00 10.86 -7.50
CA VAL A 68 -9.06 10.15 -8.38
C VAL A 68 -9.82 9.43 -9.50
N HIS A 69 -10.86 8.67 -9.17
CA HIS A 69 -11.67 7.96 -10.16
C HIS A 69 -12.46 8.89 -11.08
N HIS A 70 -13.00 9.98 -10.54
CA HIS A 70 -13.71 10.97 -11.35
C HIS A 70 -12.83 11.60 -12.44
N ARG A 71 -11.57 11.90 -12.11
CA ARG A 71 -10.64 12.59 -13.00
C ARG A 71 -9.89 11.62 -13.95
N CYS A 72 -9.53 10.43 -13.50
CA CYS A 72 -8.61 9.53 -14.19
C CYS A 72 -9.20 8.13 -14.48
N SER A 73 -10.53 7.96 -14.49
CA SER A 73 -11.19 6.66 -14.69
C SER A 73 -10.73 5.87 -15.92
N ALA A 74 -10.32 6.57 -16.99
CA ALA A 74 -9.81 5.93 -18.21
C ALA A 74 -8.53 5.10 -17.95
N MET A 75 -7.72 5.51 -16.97
CA MET A 75 -6.44 4.88 -16.58
C MET A 75 -6.58 3.89 -15.42
N LEU A 76 -7.70 3.90 -14.70
CA LEU A 76 -7.84 3.20 -13.43
C LEU A 76 -8.75 1.98 -13.55
N ALA A 77 -8.40 0.96 -12.76
CA ALA A 77 -9.23 -0.22 -12.54
C ALA A 77 -10.53 0.13 -11.79
N GLN A 78 -11.40 -0.85 -11.59
CA GLN A 78 -12.57 -0.66 -10.73
C GLN A 78 -12.16 -0.14 -9.35
N PRO A 79 -13.00 0.70 -8.70
CA PRO A 79 -12.69 1.24 -7.38
C PRO A 79 -12.45 0.14 -6.34
N LEU A 80 -11.54 0.43 -5.43
CA LEU A 80 -11.41 -0.37 -4.20
C LEU A 80 -12.53 0.01 -3.24
N GLU A 81 -13.05 -0.98 -2.52
CA GLU A 81 -14.06 -0.75 -1.50
C GLU A 81 -13.45 0.06 -0.33
N PRO A 82 -14.13 1.12 0.15
CA PRO A 82 -13.60 1.94 1.25
C PRO A 82 -13.22 1.14 2.49
N ALA A 83 -13.98 0.08 2.80
CA ALA A 83 -13.73 -0.79 3.95
C ALA A 83 -12.45 -1.64 3.79
N THR A 84 -11.90 -1.73 2.59
CA THR A 84 -10.64 -2.46 2.33
C THR A 84 -9.42 -1.55 2.31
N LEU A 85 -9.59 -0.23 2.49
CA LEU A 85 -8.47 0.69 2.60
C LEU A 85 -7.67 0.41 3.87
N HIS A 86 -6.39 0.13 3.69
CA HIS A 86 -5.48 -0.30 4.77
C HIS A 86 -4.06 0.17 4.50
N MET A 87 -3.19 0.02 5.49
CA MET A 87 -1.75 0.20 5.33
C MET A 87 -1.03 -1.13 5.55
N THR A 88 -0.35 -1.63 4.54
CA THR A 88 0.48 -2.84 4.65
C THR A 88 1.76 -2.53 5.40
N LEU A 89 2.02 -3.30 6.47
CA LEU A 89 3.32 -3.32 7.14
C LEU A 89 4.29 -4.25 6.42
N HIS A 90 3.82 -5.43 6.01
CA HIS A 90 4.69 -6.43 5.39
C HIS A 90 3.88 -7.38 4.50
N ASP A 91 4.26 -7.46 3.23
CA ASP A 91 3.79 -8.53 2.35
C ASP A 91 4.44 -9.86 2.77
N LEU A 92 3.69 -10.95 2.66
CA LEU A 92 4.23 -12.29 2.87
C LEU A 92 4.34 -13.01 1.52
N LEU A 93 3.35 -13.78 1.15
CA LEU A 93 3.32 -14.52 -0.12
C LEU A 93 2.17 -14.05 -1.00
N ASN A 94 2.36 -14.08 -2.31
CA ASN A 94 1.29 -13.79 -3.24
C ASN A 94 1.51 -14.46 -4.62
N GLY A 95 0.43 -14.57 -5.38
CA GLY A 95 0.43 -15.10 -6.74
C GLY A 95 -0.96 -15.43 -7.27
N VAL A 96 -0.99 -16.00 -8.46
CA VAL A 96 -2.23 -16.31 -9.19
C VAL A 96 -2.72 -17.74 -8.98
N ASP A 97 -1.89 -18.64 -8.48
CA ASP A 97 -2.22 -20.05 -8.25
C ASP A 97 -2.53 -20.31 -6.77
N ALA A 98 -3.83 -20.31 -6.44
CA ALA A 98 -4.30 -20.56 -5.08
C ALA A 98 -3.87 -21.93 -4.54
N SER A 99 -3.81 -22.95 -5.42
CA SER A 99 -3.47 -24.31 -5.00
C SER A 99 -1.98 -24.43 -4.62
N ALA A 100 -1.11 -23.83 -5.43
CA ALA A 100 0.33 -23.80 -5.14
C ALA A 100 0.65 -22.97 -3.89
N LEU A 101 -0.15 -21.95 -3.59
CA LEU A 101 0.03 -21.07 -2.43
C LEU A 101 -0.57 -21.61 -1.13
N ALA A 102 -1.50 -22.57 -1.17
CA ALA A 102 -2.29 -22.97 0.00
C ALA A 102 -1.43 -23.35 1.21
N GLU A 103 -0.48 -24.26 1.04
CA GLU A 103 0.40 -24.71 2.13
C GLU A 103 1.48 -23.68 2.52
N PRO A 104 2.19 -23.02 1.58
CA PRO A 104 3.11 -21.93 1.93
C PRO A 104 2.42 -20.77 2.70
N VAL A 105 1.21 -20.35 2.29
CA VAL A 105 0.42 -19.31 2.98
C VAL A 105 0.03 -19.74 4.38
N ARG A 106 -0.34 -21.02 4.57
CA ARG A 106 -0.64 -21.55 5.90
C ARG A 106 0.60 -21.49 6.82
N GLN A 107 1.74 -21.94 6.34
CA GLN A 107 2.99 -21.97 7.12
C GLN A 107 3.50 -20.57 7.48
N THR A 108 3.57 -19.65 6.51
CA THR A 108 3.98 -18.27 6.77
C THR A 108 2.97 -17.54 7.65
N GLY A 109 1.68 -17.89 7.55
CA GLY A 109 0.64 -17.35 8.40
C GLY A 109 0.78 -17.75 9.87
N GLU A 110 1.13 -18.99 10.16
CA GLU A 110 1.39 -19.47 11.53
C GLU A 110 2.60 -18.75 12.15
N GLN A 111 3.68 -18.60 11.38
CA GLN A 111 4.87 -17.88 11.82
C GLN A 111 4.56 -16.38 12.07
N ALA A 112 3.86 -15.74 11.15
CA ALA A 112 3.50 -14.33 11.28
C ALA A 112 2.57 -14.08 12.49
N LYS A 113 1.61 -14.97 12.76
CA LYS A 113 0.74 -14.88 13.93
C LYS A 113 1.51 -15.07 15.25
N THR A 114 2.55 -15.90 15.26
CA THR A 114 3.43 -16.06 16.43
C THR A 114 4.16 -14.75 16.73
N ILE A 115 4.77 -14.13 15.72
CA ILE A 115 5.42 -12.82 15.84
C ILE A 115 4.42 -11.75 16.29
N LEU A 116 3.23 -11.71 15.69
CA LEU A 116 2.19 -10.77 16.07
C LEU A 116 1.77 -10.90 17.54
N ALA A 117 1.66 -12.13 18.05
CA ALA A 117 1.34 -12.37 19.45
C ALA A 117 2.44 -11.88 20.40
N GLU A 118 3.71 -11.92 19.96
CA GLU A 118 4.83 -11.34 20.71
C GLU A 118 4.78 -9.82 20.71
N LEU A 119 4.60 -9.19 19.53
CA LEU A 119 4.51 -7.74 19.39
C LEU A 119 3.38 -7.13 20.22
N ARG A 120 2.27 -7.85 20.37
CA ARG A 120 1.12 -7.42 21.18
C ARG A 120 1.36 -7.41 22.69
N LYS A 121 2.47 -7.94 23.18
CA LYS A 121 2.83 -7.86 24.61
C LYS A 121 3.34 -6.47 25.00
N GLU A 122 3.85 -5.70 24.04
CA GLU A 122 4.40 -4.37 24.24
C GLU A 122 3.75 -3.40 23.22
N VAL A 123 2.47 -3.08 23.45
CA VAL A 123 1.74 -2.15 22.57
C VAL A 123 2.27 -0.73 22.77
N ARG A 124 2.76 -0.14 21.69
CA ARG A 124 3.21 1.25 21.64
C ARG A 124 2.55 1.94 20.44
N PRO A 125 1.94 3.12 20.62
CA PRO A 125 1.43 3.91 19.52
C PRO A 125 2.57 4.39 18.62
N ILE A 126 2.34 4.39 17.32
CA ILE A 126 3.21 4.90 16.28
C ILE A 126 2.40 5.94 15.50
N HIS A 127 2.87 7.17 15.47
CA HIS A 127 2.21 8.27 14.79
C HIS A 127 2.80 8.43 13.39
N LEU A 128 1.92 8.51 12.40
CA LEU A 128 2.28 8.65 11.00
C LEU A 128 1.48 9.80 10.37
N THR A 129 2.16 10.58 9.57
CA THR A 129 1.54 11.65 8.77
C THR A 129 1.65 11.32 7.28
N SER A 130 0.59 11.59 6.52
CA SER A 130 0.62 11.39 5.07
C SER A 130 1.65 12.28 4.41
N THR A 131 2.37 11.73 3.43
CA THR A 131 3.39 12.42 2.62
C THR A 131 2.80 12.92 1.31
N LEU A 132 3.02 12.21 0.22
CA LEU A 132 2.52 12.54 -1.11
C LEU A 132 1.60 11.42 -1.64
N ALA A 133 0.65 11.81 -2.47
CA ALA A 133 0.03 10.88 -3.40
C ALA A 133 0.98 10.68 -4.59
N PHE A 134 1.20 9.44 -4.98
CA PHE A 134 2.24 9.08 -5.96
C PHE A 134 1.91 7.79 -6.72
N ASN A 135 2.62 7.58 -7.82
CA ASN A 135 2.56 6.34 -8.59
C ASN A 135 3.51 5.30 -7.99
N MET A 136 2.96 4.23 -7.43
CA MET A 136 3.73 3.11 -6.90
C MET A 136 4.20 2.20 -8.05
N THR A 137 5.38 2.48 -8.58
CA THR A 137 6.08 1.65 -9.57
C THR A 137 5.24 1.18 -10.77
N GLY A 138 4.31 2.00 -11.24
CA GLY A 138 3.44 1.65 -12.36
C GLY A 138 2.34 0.64 -12.08
N GLY A 139 2.07 0.34 -10.82
CA GLY A 139 1.00 -0.60 -10.44
C GLY A 139 -0.24 0.07 -9.89
N SER A 140 -0.07 1.09 -9.07
CA SER A 140 -1.16 1.74 -8.34
C SER A 140 -0.85 3.20 -8.05
N LEU A 141 -1.89 3.98 -7.78
CA LEU A 141 -1.81 5.26 -7.11
C LEU A 141 -1.94 5.04 -5.62
N CYS A 142 -1.05 5.62 -4.84
CA CYS A 142 -1.00 5.46 -3.41
C CYS A 142 -0.91 6.81 -2.71
N LEU A 143 -1.41 6.88 -1.47
CA LEU A 143 -1.10 7.92 -0.52
C LEU A 143 -0.01 7.40 0.41
N GLY A 144 1.15 8.05 0.42
CA GLY A 144 2.29 7.70 1.27
C GLY A 144 2.12 8.19 2.70
N PHE A 145 2.83 7.55 3.63
CA PHE A 145 2.92 7.94 5.03
C PHE A 145 4.37 7.86 5.51
N ALA A 146 4.70 8.70 6.49
CA ALA A 146 5.98 8.66 7.17
C ALA A 146 5.77 8.79 8.68
N PRO A 147 6.64 8.19 9.52
CA PRO A 147 6.61 8.36 10.96
C PRO A 147 6.93 9.80 11.35
N ASP A 148 6.29 10.27 12.46
CA ASP A 148 6.41 11.66 12.89
C ASP A 148 7.68 11.90 13.71
N THR A 149 8.19 10.89 14.41
CA THR A 149 9.36 10.99 15.28
C THR A 149 10.38 9.88 15.02
N GLU A 150 11.61 10.06 15.54
CA GLU A 150 12.65 9.01 15.48
C GLU A 150 12.20 7.74 16.19
N GLU A 151 11.47 7.89 17.29
CA GLU A 151 10.96 6.76 18.04
C GLU A 151 9.85 6.02 17.27
N ASP A 152 8.96 6.75 16.57
CA ASP A 152 7.94 6.14 15.71
C ASP A 152 8.60 5.39 14.55
N CYS A 153 9.65 5.99 13.95
CA CYS A 153 10.43 5.35 12.90
C CYS A 153 11.07 4.05 13.38
N ALA A 154 11.75 4.11 14.53
CA ALA A 154 12.38 2.93 15.11
C ALA A 154 11.38 1.82 15.46
N ALA A 155 10.20 2.17 15.98
CA ALA A 155 9.15 1.22 16.31
C ALA A 155 8.57 0.56 15.05
N LEU A 156 8.23 1.37 14.03
CA LEU A 156 7.68 0.88 12.75
C LEU A 156 8.66 -0.06 12.04
N MET A 157 9.92 0.37 11.92
CA MET A 157 10.98 -0.41 11.29
C MET A 157 11.33 -1.67 12.08
N GLY A 158 11.26 -1.60 13.42
CA GLY A 158 11.43 -2.76 14.29
C GLY A 158 10.33 -3.80 14.09
N MET A 159 9.07 -3.38 13.99
CA MET A 159 7.95 -4.29 13.68
C MET A 159 8.12 -4.92 12.29
N HIS A 160 8.45 -4.12 11.28
CA HIS A 160 8.68 -4.62 9.92
C HIS A 160 9.82 -5.66 9.89
N ALA A 161 10.94 -5.40 10.58
CA ALA A 161 12.10 -6.28 10.63
C ALA A 161 11.76 -7.68 11.18
N ARG A 162 10.82 -7.80 12.12
CA ARG A 162 10.37 -9.09 12.66
C ARG A 162 9.70 -9.97 11.59
N PHE A 163 8.95 -9.38 10.65
CA PHE A 163 8.31 -10.14 9.58
C PHE A 163 9.26 -10.46 8.42
N GLN A 164 10.39 -9.75 8.29
CA GLN A 164 11.47 -10.14 7.38
C GLN A 164 12.08 -11.52 7.71
N GLU A 165 11.93 -11.98 8.97
CA GLU A 165 12.34 -13.32 9.39
C GLU A 165 11.42 -14.42 8.81
N VAL A 166 10.16 -14.08 8.46
CA VAL A 166 9.19 -15.00 7.85
C VAL A 166 9.36 -15.04 6.34
N VAL A 167 9.37 -13.87 5.71
CA VAL A 167 9.59 -13.71 4.27
C VAL A 167 10.49 -12.50 4.06
N ALA A 168 11.71 -12.74 3.57
CA ALA A 168 12.64 -11.65 3.26
C ALA A 168 12.21 -10.93 1.98
N LEU A 169 11.79 -9.66 2.12
CA LEU A 169 11.50 -8.78 1.00
C LEU A 169 12.78 -8.11 0.50
N ASN A 170 12.91 -7.96 -0.81
CA ASN A 170 14.08 -7.31 -1.45
C ASN A 170 13.87 -5.81 -1.69
N TYR A 171 12.85 -5.22 -1.08
CA TYR A 171 12.54 -3.80 -1.15
C TYR A 171 12.25 -3.25 0.26
N PRO A 172 12.55 -1.97 0.52
CA PRO A 172 12.32 -1.35 1.82
C PRO A 172 10.84 -1.05 2.05
N LEU A 173 10.44 -1.00 3.32
CA LEU A 173 9.10 -0.55 3.71
C LEU A 173 8.85 0.88 3.22
N THR A 174 7.78 1.05 2.44
CA THR A 174 7.23 2.35 2.06
C THR A 174 5.77 2.37 2.51
N PRO A 175 5.46 2.93 3.70
CA PRO A 175 4.10 2.94 4.21
C PRO A 175 3.17 3.71 3.28
N HIS A 176 2.06 3.10 2.90
CA HIS A 176 1.09 3.72 2.00
C HIS A 176 -0.28 3.10 2.11
N VAL A 177 -1.28 3.84 1.64
CA VAL A 177 -2.64 3.34 1.38
C VAL A 177 -2.87 3.40 -0.13
N THR A 178 -3.28 2.29 -0.73
CA THR A 178 -3.60 2.23 -2.16
C THR A 178 -4.92 2.94 -2.44
N LEU A 179 -4.89 3.98 -3.27
CA LEU A 179 -6.07 4.71 -3.72
C LEU A 179 -6.75 4.03 -4.91
N ALA A 180 -5.96 3.55 -5.86
CA ALA A 180 -6.47 2.88 -7.07
C ALA A 180 -5.37 2.06 -7.74
N TYR A 181 -5.73 0.97 -8.40
CA TYR A 181 -4.86 0.29 -9.36
C TYR A 181 -4.99 0.91 -10.75
N PHE A 182 -3.92 0.92 -11.54
CA PHE A 182 -4.01 1.24 -12.95
C PHE A 182 -4.65 0.09 -13.74
N LYS A 183 -5.25 0.39 -14.89
CA LYS A 183 -5.49 -0.62 -15.93
C LYS A 183 -4.15 -0.92 -16.61
N PRO A 184 -3.84 -2.18 -16.91
CA PRO A 184 -2.64 -2.51 -17.68
C PRO A 184 -2.64 -1.81 -19.05
N GLY A 185 -1.57 -1.09 -19.37
CA GLY A 185 -1.47 -0.38 -20.63
C GLY A 185 -0.38 0.70 -20.69
N THR A 186 -0.33 1.40 -21.81
CA THR A 186 0.51 2.56 -22.05
C THR A 186 -0.37 3.79 -22.24
N TYR A 187 -0.09 4.86 -21.54
CA TYR A 187 -0.84 6.10 -21.53
C TYR A 187 0.01 7.23 -22.11
N GLY A 188 -0.55 7.94 -23.09
CA GLY A 188 0.13 9.08 -23.73
C GLY A 188 0.26 10.29 -22.81
N GLU A 189 1.05 11.26 -23.26
CA GLU A 189 1.42 12.48 -22.50
C GLU A 189 0.23 13.23 -21.92
N GLU A 190 -0.87 13.34 -22.67
CA GLU A 190 -2.09 14.02 -22.20
C GLU A 190 -2.64 13.37 -20.91
N ARG A 191 -2.66 12.03 -20.87
CA ARG A 191 -3.12 11.28 -19.69
C ARG A 191 -2.15 11.39 -18.52
N VAL A 192 -0.85 11.41 -18.82
CA VAL A 192 0.19 11.61 -17.81
C VAL A 192 0.08 13.00 -17.22
N ALA A 193 -0.09 14.04 -18.03
CA ALA A 193 -0.29 15.40 -17.57
C ALA A 193 -1.56 15.55 -16.71
N GLN A 194 -2.68 14.94 -17.13
CA GLN A 194 -3.91 14.92 -16.33
C GLN A 194 -3.71 14.27 -14.95
N LEU A 195 -2.97 13.16 -14.90
CA LEU A 195 -2.64 12.48 -13.65
C LEU A 195 -1.70 13.33 -12.78
N ALA A 196 -0.68 13.95 -13.36
CA ALA A 196 0.26 14.82 -12.64
C ALA A 196 -0.46 16.02 -12.00
N GLU A 197 -1.38 16.66 -12.70
CA GLU A 197 -2.19 17.74 -12.14
C GLU A 197 -3.08 17.26 -10.99
N LEU A 198 -3.72 16.10 -11.15
CA LEU A 198 -4.50 15.50 -10.06
C LEU A 198 -3.64 15.23 -8.81
N LEU A 199 -2.43 14.68 -8.97
CA LEU A 199 -1.53 14.44 -7.84
C LEU A 199 -1.13 15.76 -7.15
N LYS A 200 -0.88 16.83 -7.90
CA LYS A 200 -0.62 18.16 -7.31
C LYS A 200 -1.82 18.64 -6.49
N GLU A 201 -3.05 18.49 -7.02
CA GLU A 201 -4.27 18.88 -6.31
C GLU A 201 -4.45 18.09 -5.00
N ILE A 202 -4.16 16.78 -5.00
CA ILE A 202 -4.25 15.95 -3.79
C ILE A 202 -3.16 16.34 -2.78
N ASN A 203 -1.96 16.60 -3.25
CA ASN A 203 -0.79 16.86 -2.40
C ASN A 203 -0.85 18.18 -1.63
N VAL A 204 -1.76 19.11 -2.00
CA VAL A 204 -2.02 20.34 -1.24
C VAL A 204 -3.22 20.21 -0.29
N LEU A 205 -3.91 19.05 -0.26
CA LEU A 205 -4.98 18.80 0.71
C LEU A 205 -4.42 18.67 2.14
N PRO A 206 -5.26 18.87 3.18
CA PRO A 206 -4.85 18.65 4.56
C PRO A 206 -4.26 17.27 4.75
N LYS A 207 -3.19 17.19 5.54
CA LYS A 207 -2.54 15.91 5.84
C LYS A 207 -3.47 14.97 6.62
N VAL A 208 -3.33 13.68 6.35
CA VAL A 208 -3.98 12.61 7.12
C VAL A 208 -3.01 12.18 8.20
N HIS A 209 -3.47 12.18 9.44
CA HIS A 209 -2.72 11.68 10.58
C HIS A 209 -3.34 10.37 11.04
N ILE A 210 -2.50 9.36 11.26
CA ILE A 210 -2.93 8.06 11.77
C ILE A 210 -2.07 7.66 12.95
N THR A 211 -2.68 6.94 13.88
CA THR A 211 -1.96 6.26 14.96
C THR A 211 -2.17 4.78 14.78
N VAL A 212 -1.10 4.03 14.67
CA VAL A 212 -1.10 2.57 14.54
C VAL A 212 -0.30 1.93 15.67
N ASP A 213 -0.59 0.69 15.97
CA ASP A 213 0.14 -0.10 16.96
C ASP A 213 -0.03 -1.61 16.68
N ALA A 214 0.52 -2.45 17.52
CA ALA A 214 0.38 -3.89 17.40
C ALA A 214 -1.06 -4.41 17.62
N ALA A 215 -1.94 -3.62 18.24
CA ALA A 215 -3.34 -4.03 18.44
C ALA A 215 -4.17 -3.88 17.16
N CYS A 216 -3.88 -2.86 16.33
CA CYS A 216 -4.52 -2.69 15.02
C CYS A 216 -3.78 -3.39 13.88
N LEU A 217 -2.62 -4.04 14.16
CA LEU A 217 -1.93 -4.89 13.20
C LEU A 217 -2.55 -6.28 13.18
N HIS A 218 -2.91 -6.76 11.99
CA HIS A 218 -3.56 -8.05 11.81
C HIS A 218 -3.00 -8.82 10.62
N TYR A 219 -3.06 -10.15 10.72
CA TYR A 219 -2.81 -11.06 9.63
C TYR A 219 -4.04 -11.19 8.75
N TYR A 220 -3.86 -11.02 7.45
CA TYR A 220 -4.90 -11.23 6.44
C TYR A 220 -4.45 -12.19 5.35
N ARG A 221 -5.39 -12.96 4.85
CA ARG A 221 -5.33 -13.58 3.52
C ARG A 221 -6.15 -12.73 2.56
N PHE A 222 -5.85 -12.79 1.29
CA PHE A 222 -6.62 -12.11 0.27
C PHE A 222 -6.84 -13.02 -0.95
N GLU A 223 -7.94 -12.82 -1.65
CA GLU A 223 -8.35 -13.54 -2.86
C GLU A 223 -8.33 -12.65 -4.10
N ASP A 224 -8.43 -11.36 -3.90
CA ASP A 224 -8.18 -10.27 -4.85
C ASP A 224 -7.89 -8.96 -4.07
N MET A 225 -7.80 -7.83 -4.79
CA MET A 225 -7.46 -6.55 -4.17
C MET A 225 -8.63 -5.87 -3.45
N ASN A 226 -9.81 -6.50 -3.40
CA ASN A 226 -10.99 -6.05 -2.63
C ASN A 226 -11.46 -7.10 -1.62
N THR A 227 -10.89 -8.30 -1.61
CA THR A 227 -11.35 -9.41 -0.78
C THR A 227 -10.24 -9.82 0.20
N TYR A 228 -10.33 -9.28 1.41
CA TYR A 228 -9.40 -9.55 2.51
C TYR A 228 -10.11 -10.32 3.62
N ILE A 229 -9.52 -11.42 4.06
CA ILE A 229 -10.05 -12.34 5.07
C ILE A 229 -9.11 -12.32 6.27
N ARG A 230 -9.60 -11.77 7.38
CA ARG A 230 -8.86 -11.75 8.64
C ARG A 230 -8.68 -13.17 9.18
N GLY A 231 -7.44 -13.51 9.58
CA GLY A 231 -7.09 -14.84 10.01
C GLY A 231 -6.64 -14.97 11.47
#